data_7c494f2f2289ca71ccf377d35db5d365
#
_entry.id   7c494f2f2289ca71ccf377d35db5d365
#
_cell.length_a   1.000
_cell.length_b   1.000
_cell.length_c   1.000
_cell.angle_alpha   90.00
_cell.angle_beta   90.00
_cell.angle_gamma   90.00
#
_symmetry.space_group_name_H-M   'P 1'
#
loop_
_entity.id
_entity.type
_entity.pdbx_description
1 polymer ?
#
loop_
_entity_poly.entity_id
_entity_poly.type
_entity_poly.pdbx_seq_one_letter_code
_entity_poly.pdbx_strand_id
1 'polypeptide(L)'
;MSCHDIPPIFEENLASISELLHKYLTYTNSHLETDDDDEVSIVDTVKTDICELLELLTLKYDEDFSKYCEPFITSAWNLLSSIGPETKYDAIVSKALHFLTAVASTKEHAEAFNSEEVLTQIVEKVVLPNVSLRESDLEMFEDEPIEFIRRDLEGSDAGSRRRSATDFLQKLQERFESTVMGVVSKYINHYLAQQSTDWKAKDTAVYLFISIAAKGAVTASHGVTSVNQMVNVVEFFEQHIASDLVNSSGVQPILKVDAIKYLYTFRSQLSKEQWKSALVPLIQNMNSDNYVVYTYAAIAVERVLALHNETGEALFPRADIEPFAKDLLTHLFKLIERDTNPAKLQENEFLMRCVMRILIVIKDGAVPILENVLTHLILITNVMKQNPSNPRFYYFHFEAIGALVRYCSSSNATLFNQKLWECFNQIMVEDVTGKYCGRSISVSR
;
A
#
# COMPACT_ATOMS: atom_id res chain seq x y z
N MET A 1 23.37 -21.76 -7.16
CA MET A 1 23.84 -21.77 -8.57
C MET A 1 22.92 -20.83 -9.32
N SER A 2 23.41 -19.69 -9.76
CA SER A 2 22.70 -18.79 -10.66
C SER A 2 22.82 -19.41 -12.05
N CYS A 3 21.73 -19.99 -12.55
CA CYS A 3 21.69 -20.42 -13.94
C CYS A 3 21.50 -19.16 -14.77
N HIS A 4 22.56 -18.63 -15.36
CA HIS A 4 22.51 -17.44 -16.21
C HIS A 4 22.24 -17.80 -17.67
N ASP A 5 22.35 -19.09 -18.04
CA ASP A 5 22.19 -19.54 -19.42
C ASP A 5 20.83 -20.22 -19.58
N ILE A 6 20.18 -19.96 -20.70
CA ILE A 6 18.97 -20.68 -21.08
C ILE A 6 19.30 -22.16 -21.29
N PRO A 7 18.46 -23.11 -20.82
CA PRO A 7 18.74 -24.54 -21.06
C PRO A 7 18.87 -24.83 -22.54
N PRO A 8 19.87 -25.65 -22.97
CA PRO A 8 20.15 -25.87 -24.40
C PRO A 8 18.96 -26.28 -25.25
N ILE A 9 18.06 -27.11 -24.70
CA ILE A 9 16.85 -27.51 -25.39
C ILE A 9 15.91 -26.34 -25.73
N PHE A 10 15.86 -25.31 -24.89
CA PHE A 10 15.06 -24.11 -25.15
C PHE A 10 15.80 -23.19 -26.13
N GLU A 11 17.12 -23.02 -25.99
CA GLU A 11 17.92 -22.20 -26.88
C GLU A 11 17.83 -22.72 -28.35
N GLU A 12 18.01 -24.02 -28.55
CA GLU A 12 17.92 -24.67 -29.88
C GLU A 12 16.53 -24.54 -30.53
N ASN A 13 15.46 -24.43 -29.71
CA ASN A 13 14.08 -24.38 -30.19
C ASN A 13 13.43 -23.01 -29.99
N LEU A 14 14.15 -22.00 -29.58
CA LEU A 14 13.61 -20.70 -29.17
C LEU A 14 12.81 -20.01 -30.30
N ALA A 15 13.21 -20.17 -31.56
CA ALA A 15 12.46 -19.68 -32.72
C ALA A 15 11.04 -20.28 -32.79
N SER A 16 10.97 -21.62 -32.76
CA SER A 16 9.67 -22.34 -32.85
C SER A 16 8.81 -22.09 -31.61
N ILE A 17 9.43 -21.98 -30.44
CA ILE A 17 8.73 -21.63 -29.21
C ILE A 17 8.16 -20.20 -29.33
N SER A 18 8.94 -19.23 -29.79
CA SER A 18 8.49 -17.85 -29.99
C SER A 18 7.33 -17.76 -30.99
N GLU A 19 7.39 -18.47 -32.10
CA GLU A 19 6.27 -18.52 -33.06
C GLU A 19 5.00 -19.08 -32.41
N LEU A 20 5.13 -20.14 -31.61
CA LEU A 20 3.99 -20.75 -30.92
C LEU A 20 3.41 -19.82 -29.85
N LEU A 21 4.25 -19.20 -29.04
CA LEU A 21 3.83 -18.22 -28.02
C LEU A 21 3.12 -17.02 -28.65
N HIS A 22 3.66 -16.47 -29.74
CA HIS A 22 3.04 -15.35 -30.44
C HIS A 22 1.69 -15.73 -31.04
N LYS A 23 1.57 -16.93 -31.62
CA LYS A 23 0.30 -17.48 -32.15
C LYS A 23 -0.77 -17.53 -31.06
N TYR A 24 -0.44 -17.99 -29.83
CA TYR A 24 -1.42 -18.09 -28.75
C TYR A 24 -1.66 -16.77 -28.05
N LEU A 25 -0.70 -15.87 -27.98
CA LEU A 25 -0.91 -14.51 -27.46
C LEU A 25 -1.93 -13.73 -28.29
N THR A 26 -1.93 -13.93 -29.61
CA THR A 26 -2.86 -13.30 -30.55
C THR A 26 -4.11 -14.13 -30.86
N TYR A 27 -4.23 -15.31 -30.22
CA TYR A 27 -5.37 -16.21 -30.45
C TYR A 27 -6.66 -15.65 -29.87
N THR A 28 -7.76 -15.79 -30.63
CA THR A 28 -9.11 -15.45 -30.21
C THR A 28 -10.07 -16.59 -30.59
N ASN A 29 -11.03 -16.85 -29.72
CA ASN A 29 -12.06 -17.86 -29.99
C ASN A 29 -13.30 -17.55 -29.15
N SER A 30 -14.35 -17.08 -29.80
CA SER A 30 -15.62 -16.72 -29.17
C SER A 30 -16.33 -17.84 -28.41
N HIS A 31 -16.02 -19.12 -28.73
CA HIS A 31 -16.58 -20.27 -27.99
C HIS A 31 -15.88 -20.51 -26.63
N LEU A 32 -14.72 -19.88 -26.40
CA LEU A 32 -13.93 -20.02 -25.19
C LEU A 32 -13.93 -18.70 -24.37
N GLU A 33 -14.64 -17.69 -24.84
CA GLU A 33 -14.88 -16.45 -24.12
C GLU A 33 -16.02 -16.63 -23.12
N THR A 34 -16.04 -15.83 -22.08
CA THR A 34 -17.11 -15.81 -21.08
C THR A 34 -17.80 -14.44 -21.09
N ASP A 35 -19.13 -14.45 -20.96
CA ASP A 35 -19.94 -13.23 -20.83
C ASP A 35 -19.96 -12.70 -19.38
N ASP A 36 -19.40 -13.44 -18.42
CA ASP A 36 -19.26 -13.02 -17.03
C ASP A 36 -18.05 -12.10 -16.90
N ASP A 37 -18.24 -10.97 -16.22
CA ASP A 37 -17.21 -9.93 -16.06
C ASP A 37 -16.16 -10.28 -15.00
N ASP A 38 -16.43 -11.30 -14.18
CA ASP A 38 -15.54 -11.77 -13.12
C ASP A 38 -14.87 -13.11 -13.45
N GLU A 39 -15.40 -13.87 -14.43
CA GLU A 39 -14.87 -15.18 -14.81
C GLU A 39 -13.79 -15.07 -15.87
N VAL A 40 -12.55 -15.44 -15.51
CA VAL A 40 -11.40 -15.44 -16.44
C VAL A 40 -11.53 -16.57 -17.45
N SER A 41 -11.49 -16.24 -18.75
CA SER A 41 -11.50 -17.25 -19.81
C SER A 41 -10.20 -18.07 -19.83
N ILE A 42 -10.27 -19.31 -20.35
CA ILE A 42 -9.08 -20.13 -20.54
C ILE A 42 -8.08 -19.49 -21.52
N VAL A 43 -8.58 -18.74 -22.50
CA VAL A 43 -7.76 -18.00 -23.47
C VAL A 43 -6.98 -16.90 -22.77
N ASP A 44 -7.63 -16.14 -21.87
CA ASP A 44 -6.98 -15.07 -21.11
C ASP A 44 -5.98 -15.62 -20.10
N THR A 45 -6.27 -16.78 -19.50
CA THR A 45 -5.32 -17.48 -18.62
C THR A 45 -4.04 -17.85 -19.40
N VAL A 46 -4.16 -18.45 -20.58
CA VAL A 46 -3.00 -18.80 -21.42
C VAL A 46 -2.23 -17.55 -21.84
N LYS A 47 -2.91 -16.48 -22.23
CA LYS A 47 -2.24 -15.21 -22.58
C LYS A 47 -1.51 -14.61 -21.39
N THR A 48 -2.08 -14.71 -20.18
CA THR A 48 -1.46 -14.27 -18.92
C THR A 48 -0.15 -15.01 -18.67
N ASP A 49 -0.16 -16.34 -18.78
CA ASP A 49 1.03 -17.19 -18.61
C ASP A 49 2.10 -16.88 -19.67
N ILE A 50 1.67 -16.59 -20.91
CA ILE A 50 2.59 -16.17 -21.97
C ILE A 50 3.23 -14.83 -21.61
N CYS A 51 2.48 -13.83 -21.16
CA CYS A 51 3.04 -12.54 -20.77
C CYS A 51 4.04 -12.68 -19.61
N GLU A 52 3.75 -13.54 -18.63
CA GLU A 52 4.68 -13.84 -17.53
C GLU A 52 5.97 -14.51 -18.03
N LEU A 53 5.84 -15.45 -18.96
CA LEU A 53 7.01 -16.08 -19.59
C LEU A 53 7.84 -15.07 -20.40
N LEU A 54 7.19 -14.15 -21.13
CA LEU A 54 7.87 -13.10 -21.90
C LEU A 54 8.63 -12.14 -20.97
N GLU A 55 8.05 -11.76 -19.83
CA GLU A 55 8.75 -11.00 -18.80
C GLU A 55 10.01 -11.72 -18.34
N LEU A 56 9.89 -13.02 -18.01
CA LEU A 56 11.01 -13.85 -17.57
C LEU A 56 12.12 -13.93 -18.64
N LEU A 57 11.74 -14.19 -19.89
CA LEU A 57 12.68 -14.30 -21.02
C LEU A 57 13.42 -12.97 -21.24
N THR A 58 12.71 -11.86 -21.20
CA THR A 58 13.29 -10.52 -21.36
C THR A 58 14.26 -10.15 -20.23
N LEU A 59 13.93 -10.49 -18.96
CA LEU A 59 14.76 -10.12 -17.81
C LEU A 59 15.98 -11.03 -17.62
N LYS A 60 15.88 -12.32 -17.98
CA LYS A 60 16.93 -13.30 -17.68
C LYS A 60 17.72 -13.74 -18.90
N TYR A 61 17.12 -13.69 -20.10
CA TYR A 61 17.67 -14.25 -21.33
C TYR A 61 17.61 -13.24 -22.47
N ASP A 62 17.85 -11.97 -22.16
CA ASP A 62 17.76 -10.84 -23.11
C ASP A 62 18.62 -11.05 -24.37
N GLU A 63 19.86 -11.54 -24.21
CA GLU A 63 20.79 -11.77 -25.32
C GLU A 63 20.24 -12.75 -26.37
N ASP A 64 19.54 -13.79 -25.94
CA ASP A 64 18.97 -14.83 -26.82
C ASP A 64 17.60 -14.44 -27.34
N PHE A 65 16.76 -13.82 -26.48
CA PHE A 65 15.36 -13.56 -26.76
C PHE A 65 15.13 -12.23 -27.51
N SER A 66 16.03 -11.25 -27.38
CA SER A 66 15.88 -9.89 -27.94
C SER A 66 15.45 -9.86 -29.40
N LYS A 67 16.03 -10.70 -30.24
CA LYS A 67 15.70 -10.79 -31.68
C LYS A 67 14.25 -11.24 -31.99
N TYR A 68 13.55 -11.79 -31.00
CA TYR A 68 12.14 -12.23 -31.14
C TYR A 68 11.16 -11.27 -30.44
N CYS A 69 11.65 -10.24 -29.72
CA CYS A 69 10.85 -9.42 -28.80
C CYS A 69 9.85 -8.50 -29.51
N GLU A 70 10.19 -7.92 -30.67
CA GLU A 70 9.42 -6.89 -31.37
C GLU A 70 7.94 -7.29 -31.67
N PRO A 71 7.63 -8.49 -32.21
CA PRO A 71 6.26 -8.90 -32.43
C PRO A 71 5.44 -8.98 -31.14
N PHE A 72 6.07 -9.37 -30.02
CA PHE A 72 5.42 -9.44 -28.72
C PHE A 72 5.15 -8.06 -28.12
N ILE A 73 6.05 -7.10 -28.30
CA ILE A 73 5.83 -5.69 -27.90
C ILE A 73 4.59 -5.16 -28.61
N THR A 74 4.50 -5.36 -29.94
CA THR A 74 3.35 -4.95 -30.74
C THR A 74 2.06 -5.63 -30.27
N SER A 75 2.11 -6.93 -29.98
CA SER A 75 0.93 -7.69 -29.54
C SER A 75 0.48 -7.27 -28.13
N ALA A 76 1.41 -7.06 -27.18
CA ALA A 76 1.10 -6.54 -25.85
C ALA A 76 0.51 -5.12 -25.91
N TRP A 77 1.03 -4.26 -26.79
CA TRP A 77 0.46 -2.94 -27.07
C TRP A 77 -0.99 -3.02 -27.55
N ASN A 78 -1.24 -3.87 -28.57
CA ASN A 78 -2.59 -4.05 -29.12
C ASN A 78 -3.56 -4.60 -28.07
N LEU A 79 -3.11 -5.57 -27.27
CA LEU A 79 -3.88 -6.11 -26.17
C LEU A 79 -4.27 -5.02 -25.19
N LEU A 80 -3.30 -4.29 -24.62
CA LEU A 80 -3.52 -3.26 -23.62
C LEU A 80 -4.35 -2.06 -24.14
N SER A 81 -4.29 -1.78 -25.43
CA SER A 81 -5.04 -0.70 -26.06
C SER A 81 -6.50 -1.07 -26.38
N SER A 82 -6.85 -2.36 -26.37
CA SER A 82 -8.18 -2.86 -26.76
C SER A 82 -8.95 -3.53 -25.62
N ILE A 83 -8.28 -3.89 -24.52
CA ILE A 83 -8.87 -4.61 -23.40
C ILE A 83 -9.73 -3.69 -22.53
N GLY A 84 -10.85 -4.22 -22.02
CA GLY A 84 -11.80 -3.48 -21.21
C GLY A 84 -11.39 -3.32 -19.74
N PRO A 85 -12.22 -2.61 -18.96
CA PRO A 85 -11.98 -2.37 -17.52
C PRO A 85 -12.40 -3.52 -16.61
N GLU A 86 -13.02 -4.58 -17.13
CA GLU A 86 -13.59 -5.69 -16.36
C GLU A 86 -12.52 -6.40 -15.53
N THR A 87 -12.91 -6.90 -14.36
CA THR A 87 -12.01 -7.54 -13.37
C THR A 87 -11.37 -8.81 -13.89
N LYS A 88 -12.07 -9.57 -14.73
CA LYS A 88 -11.55 -10.78 -15.40
C LYS A 88 -10.24 -10.55 -16.17
N TYR A 89 -9.95 -9.32 -16.59
CA TYR A 89 -8.74 -8.98 -17.33
C TYR A 89 -7.60 -8.47 -16.43
N ASP A 90 -7.77 -8.38 -15.12
CA ASP A 90 -6.76 -7.77 -14.24
C ASP A 90 -5.41 -8.49 -14.31
N ALA A 91 -5.43 -9.81 -14.33
CA ALA A 91 -4.21 -10.61 -14.37
C ALA A 91 -3.45 -10.42 -15.70
N ILE A 92 -4.15 -10.52 -16.84
CA ILE A 92 -3.51 -10.38 -18.16
C ILE A 92 -2.97 -8.96 -18.39
N VAL A 93 -3.71 -7.93 -17.96
CA VAL A 93 -3.26 -6.54 -18.06
C VAL A 93 -2.00 -6.31 -17.20
N SER A 94 -2.02 -6.80 -15.96
CA SER A 94 -0.86 -6.69 -15.07
C SER A 94 0.38 -7.37 -15.66
N LYS A 95 0.26 -8.61 -16.16
CA LYS A 95 1.39 -9.35 -16.74
C LYS A 95 1.87 -8.75 -18.06
N ALA A 96 0.98 -8.22 -18.89
CA ALA A 96 1.36 -7.50 -20.11
C ALA A 96 2.13 -6.21 -19.79
N LEU A 97 1.71 -5.47 -18.75
CA LEU A 97 2.43 -4.28 -18.26
C LEU A 97 3.80 -4.65 -17.66
N HIS A 98 3.91 -5.75 -16.92
CA HIS A 98 5.19 -6.23 -16.41
C HIS A 98 6.15 -6.60 -17.55
N PHE A 99 5.66 -7.26 -18.60
CA PHE A 99 6.46 -7.53 -19.79
C PHE A 99 6.95 -6.23 -20.45
N LEU A 100 6.08 -5.23 -20.67
CA LEU A 100 6.52 -3.95 -21.23
C LEU A 100 7.48 -3.20 -20.31
N THR A 101 7.34 -3.35 -19.00
CA THR A 101 8.29 -2.79 -18.01
C THR A 101 9.66 -3.45 -18.12
N ALA A 102 9.69 -4.77 -18.32
CA ALA A 102 10.92 -5.51 -18.58
C ALA A 102 11.58 -5.03 -19.88
N VAL A 103 10.81 -4.90 -20.96
CA VAL A 103 11.28 -4.36 -22.26
C VAL A 103 11.87 -2.95 -22.11
N ALA A 104 11.19 -2.05 -21.39
CA ALA A 104 11.67 -0.70 -21.12
C ALA A 104 12.96 -0.70 -20.28
N SER A 105 13.28 -1.78 -19.59
CA SER A 105 14.51 -1.93 -18.80
C SER A 105 15.72 -2.31 -19.66
N THR A 106 15.50 -2.95 -20.81
CA THR A 106 16.59 -3.37 -21.71
C THR A 106 17.14 -2.19 -22.51
N LYS A 107 18.42 -2.25 -22.90
CA LYS A 107 19.03 -1.18 -23.69
C LYS A 107 18.60 -1.21 -25.15
N GLU A 108 18.36 -2.40 -25.68
CA GLU A 108 18.08 -2.61 -27.11
C GLU A 108 16.67 -2.11 -27.48
N HIS A 109 15.68 -2.34 -26.63
CA HIS A 109 14.29 -2.06 -26.94
C HIS A 109 13.75 -0.74 -26.32
N ALA A 110 14.47 -0.18 -25.34
CA ALA A 110 14.02 1.06 -24.69
C ALA A 110 13.84 2.24 -25.67
N GLU A 111 14.66 2.30 -26.73
CA GLU A 111 14.58 3.35 -27.75
C GLU A 111 13.23 3.38 -28.49
N ALA A 112 12.48 2.25 -28.50
CA ALA A 112 11.12 2.22 -29.04
C ALA A 112 10.16 3.17 -28.31
N PHE A 113 10.48 3.57 -27.10
CA PHE A 113 9.68 4.45 -26.23
C PHE A 113 10.17 5.92 -26.24
N ASN A 114 11.19 6.28 -27.03
CA ASN A 114 11.95 7.55 -26.91
C ASN A 114 11.29 8.76 -27.63
N SER A 115 10.06 8.71 -28.08
CA SER A 115 9.43 9.88 -28.67
C SER A 115 8.27 10.41 -27.81
N GLU A 116 8.08 11.76 -27.81
CA GLU A 116 6.97 12.38 -27.08
C GLU A 116 5.62 11.85 -27.59
N GLU A 117 5.50 11.57 -28.88
CA GLU A 117 4.29 11.03 -29.51
C GLU A 117 3.98 9.62 -28.98
N VAL A 118 4.98 8.72 -28.94
CA VAL A 118 4.83 7.35 -28.40
C VAL A 118 4.50 7.40 -26.91
N LEU A 119 5.23 8.21 -26.14
CA LEU A 119 4.96 8.36 -24.69
C LEU A 119 3.56 8.96 -24.43
N THR A 120 3.09 9.89 -25.24
CA THR A 120 1.73 10.42 -25.15
C THR A 120 0.70 9.32 -25.39
N GLN A 121 0.88 8.49 -26.42
CA GLN A 121 -0.01 7.36 -26.69
C GLN A 121 0.01 6.31 -25.57
N ILE A 122 1.19 6.03 -25.00
CA ILE A 122 1.34 5.12 -23.85
C ILE A 122 0.53 5.65 -22.66
N VAL A 123 0.68 6.93 -22.33
CA VAL A 123 -0.06 7.55 -21.24
C VAL A 123 -1.56 7.50 -21.51
N GLU A 124 -2.02 7.91 -22.67
CA GLU A 124 -3.46 7.98 -23.01
C GLU A 124 -4.14 6.61 -23.07
N LYS A 125 -3.49 5.63 -23.73
CA LYS A 125 -4.14 4.37 -24.08
C LYS A 125 -3.83 3.24 -23.09
N VAL A 126 -2.76 3.36 -22.33
CA VAL A 126 -2.30 2.28 -21.43
C VAL A 126 -2.28 2.75 -19.99
N VAL A 127 -1.61 3.87 -19.67
CA VAL A 127 -1.44 4.28 -18.27
C VAL A 127 -2.77 4.80 -17.69
N LEU A 128 -3.40 5.80 -18.33
CA LEU A 128 -4.61 6.43 -17.80
C LEU A 128 -5.77 5.46 -17.57
N PRO A 129 -6.12 4.55 -18.52
CA PRO A 129 -7.20 3.60 -18.30
C PRO A 129 -6.95 2.65 -17.12
N ASN A 130 -5.68 2.38 -16.80
CA ASN A 130 -5.30 1.43 -15.76
C ASN A 130 -4.99 2.08 -14.40
N VAL A 131 -4.77 3.41 -14.33
CA VAL A 131 -4.60 4.14 -13.05
C VAL A 131 -5.89 4.80 -12.57
N SER A 132 -6.89 4.97 -13.43
CA SER A 132 -8.19 5.54 -13.05
C SER A 132 -8.99 4.59 -12.16
N LEU A 133 -9.75 5.15 -11.22
CA LEU A 133 -10.65 4.38 -10.34
C LEU A 133 -11.80 3.77 -11.13
N ARG A 134 -12.00 2.48 -10.98
CA ARG A 134 -13.13 1.72 -11.54
C ARG A 134 -14.25 1.56 -10.50
N GLU A 135 -15.42 1.16 -10.94
CA GLU A 135 -16.54 0.84 -10.02
C GLU A 135 -16.16 -0.31 -9.08
N SER A 136 -15.49 -1.36 -9.57
CA SER A 136 -15.02 -2.47 -8.73
C SER A 136 -14.04 -2.05 -7.62
N ASP A 137 -13.21 -1.01 -7.87
CA ASP A 137 -12.31 -0.47 -6.84
C ASP A 137 -13.12 0.28 -5.76
N LEU A 138 -14.22 0.95 -6.15
CA LEU A 138 -15.13 1.62 -5.22
C LEU A 138 -15.97 0.63 -4.42
N GLU A 139 -16.49 -0.41 -5.06
CA GLU A 139 -17.22 -1.50 -4.41
C GLU A 139 -16.33 -2.17 -3.35
N MET A 140 -15.07 -2.48 -3.67
CA MET A 140 -14.12 -3.01 -2.70
C MET A 140 -13.87 -2.04 -1.53
N PHE A 141 -13.76 -0.73 -1.82
CA PHE A 141 -13.56 0.29 -0.79
C PHE A 141 -14.76 0.35 0.19
N GLU A 142 -15.97 0.17 -0.29
CA GLU A 142 -17.20 0.26 0.50
C GLU A 142 -17.54 -1.07 1.20
N ASP A 143 -17.48 -2.19 0.48
CA ASP A 143 -17.98 -3.48 0.92
C ASP A 143 -16.90 -4.35 1.56
N GLU A 144 -15.64 -4.22 1.14
CA GLU A 144 -14.52 -5.01 1.61
C GLU A 144 -13.34 -4.15 2.13
N PRO A 145 -13.59 -3.21 3.07
CA PRO A 145 -12.63 -2.19 3.47
C PRO A 145 -11.33 -2.75 4.06
N ILE A 146 -11.38 -3.93 4.69
CA ILE A 146 -10.20 -4.60 5.25
C ILE A 146 -9.31 -5.12 4.12
N GLU A 147 -9.91 -5.75 3.12
CA GLU A 147 -9.19 -6.26 1.96
C GLU A 147 -8.60 -5.11 1.14
N PHE A 148 -9.35 -4.02 0.93
CA PHE A 148 -8.85 -2.81 0.30
C PHE A 148 -7.57 -2.29 0.97
N ILE A 149 -7.56 -2.19 2.31
CA ILE A 149 -6.39 -1.73 3.06
C ILE A 149 -5.24 -2.74 2.96
N ARG A 150 -5.51 -4.03 3.06
CA ARG A 150 -4.47 -5.08 2.98
C ARG A 150 -3.81 -5.12 1.63
N ARG A 151 -4.57 -5.07 0.56
CA ARG A 151 -4.02 -5.05 -0.80
C ARG A 151 -3.03 -3.91 -0.99
N ASP A 152 -3.40 -2.71 -0.55
CA ASP A 152 -2.56 -1.52 -0.67
C ASP A 152 -1.28 -1.59 0.19
N LEU A 153 -1.37 -2.13 1.42
CA LEU A 153 -0.26 -2.09 2.38
C LEU A 153 0.70 -3.28 2.32
N GLU A 154 0.21 -4.46 1.95
CA GLU A 154 0.99 -5.71 2.02
C GLU A 154 1.70 -6.03 0.71
N GLY A 155 1.55 -5.20 -0.31
CA GLY A 155 2.16 -5.42 -1.62
C GLY A 155 1.48 -6.54 -2.41
N SER A 156 0.34 -7.06 -1.97
CA SER A 156 -0.55 -7.90 -2.78
C SER A 156 -1.14 -7.12 -3.96
N ASP A 157 -1.00 -5.79 -3.91
CA ASP A 157 -1.26 -4.87 -5.01
C ASP A 157 -0.24 -4.95 -6.16
N ALA A 158 0.89 -5.67 -5.99
CA ALA A 158 1.91 -5.82 -7.04
C ALA A 158 1.36 -6.42 -8.35
N GLY A 159 0.23 -7.13 -8.28
CA GLY A 159 -0.49 -7.66 -9.44
C GLY A 159 -1.68 -6.82 -9.88
N SER A 160 -1.96 -5.66 -9.27
CA SER A 160 -3.05 -4.80 -9.71
C SER A 160 -2.68 -4.03 -10.98
N ARG A 161 -3.69 -3.73 -11.81
CA ARG A 161 -3.50 -2.88 -13.00
C ARG A 161 -2.88 -1.53 -12.62
N ARG A 162 -3.40 -0.92 -11.56
CA ARG A 162 -3.01 0.41 -11.11
C ARG A 162 -1.54 0.46 -10.72
N ARG A 163 -1.07 -0.53 -9.98
CA ARG A 163 0.33 -0.66 -9.60
C ARG A 163 1.21 -0.96 -10.80
N SER A 164 0.82 -1.93 -11.63
CA SER A 164 1.61 -2.31 -12.82
C SER A 164 1.76 -1.16 -13.82
N ALA A 165 0.69 -0.34 -14.01
CA ALA A 165 0.77 0.86 -14.86
C ALA A 165 1.70 1.93 -14.26
N THR A 166 1.70 2.09 -12.94
CA THR A 166 2.63 2.99 -12.23
C THR A 166 4.07 2.53 -12.38
N ASP A 167 4.34 1.24 -12.17
CA ASP A 167 5.69 0.67 -12.27
C ASP A 167 6.23 0.81 -13.70
N PHE A 168 5.38 0.62 -14.71
CA PHE A 168 5.74 0.88 -16.11
C PHE A 168 6.08 2.35 -16.36
N LEU A 169 5.24 3.28 -15.86
CA LEU A 169 5.48 4.72 -15.99
C LEU A 169 6.78 5.13 -15.30
N GLN A 170 7.05 4.63 -14.10
CA GLN A 170 8.30 4.88 -13.37
C GLN A 170 9.51 4.36 -14.13
N LYS A 171 9.40 3.19 -14.76
CA LYS A 171 10.49 2.64 -15.58
C LYS A 171 10.78 3.49 -16.81
N LEU A 172 9.76 4.00 -17.49
CA LEU A 172 9.93 4.94 -18.58
C LEU A 172 10.57 6.25 -18.11
N GLN A 173 10.18 6.74 -16.93
CA GLN A 173 10.74 7.94 -16.33
C GLN A 173 12.23 7.79 -15.98
N GLU A 174 12.69 6.63 -15.56
CA GLU A 174 14.12 6.39 -15.28
C GLU A 174 15.01 6.66 -16.52
N ARG A 175 14.48 6.49 -17.72
CA ARG A 175 15.21 6.68 -18.98
C ARG A 175 14.88 7.98 -19.70
N PHE A 176 13.63 8.39 -19.69
CA PHE A 176 13.10 9.51 -20.49
C PHE A 176 12.49 10.58 -19.59
N GLU A 177 13.16 10.91 -18.47
CA GLU A 177 12.64 11.72 -17.38
C GLU A 177 11.96 13.01 -17.86
N SER A 178 12.64 13.85 -18.65
CA SER A 178 12.10 15.15 -19.08
C SER A 178 10.85 15.00 -19.98
N THR A 179 10.85 14.01 -20.87
CA THR A 179 9.73 13.77 -21.79
C THR A 179 8.51 13.21 -21.06
N VAL A 180 8.72 12.20 -20.19
CA VAL A 180 7.66 11.63 -19.36
C VAL A 180 7.06 12.71 -18.46
N MET A 181 7.91 13.51 -17.80
CA MET A 181 7.47 14.63 -16.96
C MET A 181 6.64 15.64 -17.75
N GLY A 182 7.07 16.01 -18.96
CA GLY A 182 6.35 16.94 -19.83
C GLY A 182 4.98 16.42 -20.26
N VAL A 183 4.89 15.13 -20.61
CA VAL A 183 3.63 14.47 -20.99
C VAL A 183 2.69 14.32 -19.79
N VAL A 184 3.14 13.68 -18.73
CA VAL A 184 2.29 13.34 -17.56
C VAL A 184 1.80 14.60 -16.85
N SER A 185 2.62 15.64 -16.74
CA SER A 185 2.22 16.91 -16.12
C SER A 185 1.05 17.58 -16.87
N LYS A 186 0.96 17.44 -18.20
CA LYS A 186 -0.20 17.94 -18.98
C LYS A 186 -1.50 17.25 -18.52
N TYR A 187 -1.46 15.93 -18.30
CA TYR A 187 -2.64 15.16 -17.84
C TYR A 187 -2.97 15.44 -16.38
N ILE A 188 -1.99 15.56 -15.50
CA ILE A 188 -2.22 15.95 -14.10
C ILE A 188 -2.96 17.29 -14.06
N ASN A 189 -2.48 18.30 -14.78
CA ASN A 189 -3.13 19.62 -14.83
C ASN A 189 -4.54 19.54 -15.44
N HIS A 190 -4.73 18.73 -16.47
CA HIS A 190 -6.04 18.52 -17.10
C HIS A 190 -7.05 17.93 -16.10
N TYR A 191 -6.67 16.88 -15.37
CA TYR A 191 -7.53 16.24 -14.37
C TYR A 191 -7.77 17.15 -13.15
N LEU A 192 -6.78 17.89 -12.68
CA LEU A 192 -6.96 18.86 -11.61
C LEU A 192 -7.93 19.98 -12.01
N ALA A 193 -7.95 20.38 -13.26
CA ALA A 193 -8.94 21.36 -13.76
C ALA A 193 -10.37 20.83 -13.72
N GLN A 194 -10.58 19.52 -13.77
CA GLN A 194 -11.90 18.87 -13.74
C GLN A 194 -12.39 18.50 -12.33
N GLN A 195 -11.54 18.61 -11.29
CA GLN A 195 -11.82 18.14 -9.93
C GLN A 195 -13.11 18.67 -9.29
N SER A 196 -13.61 19.81 -9.73
CA SER A 196 -14.85 20.42 -9.21
C SER A 196 -16.12 19.73 -9.73
N THR A 197 -16.05 19.05 -10.85
CA THR A 197 -17.17 18.36 -11.52
C THR A 197 -17.03 16.86 -11.45
N ASP A 198 -15.80 16.36 -11.39
CA ASP A 198 -15.46 14.94 -11.29
C ASP A 198 -14.37 14.72 -10.24
N TRP A 199 -14.75 14.21 -9.08
CA TRP A 199 -13.83 13.92 -8.00
C TRP A 199 -12.86 12.75 -8.33
N LYS A 200 -13.25 11.80 -9.20
CA LYS A 200 -12.37 10.70 -9.66
C LYS A 200 -11.20 11.24 -10.48
N ALA A 201 -11.41 12.36 -11.20
CA ALA A 201 -10.33 13.05 -11.89
C ALA A 201 -9.24 13.51 -10.91
N LYS A 202 -9.61 13.99 -9.73
CA LYS A 202 -8.64 14.37 -8.70
C LYS A 202 -7.84 13.18 -8.18
N ASP A 203 -8.48 12.06 -7.87
CA ASP A 203 -7.78 10.82 -7.47
C ASP A 203 -6.74 10.42 -8.53
N THR A 204 -7.15 10.39 -9.81
CA THR A 204 -6.25 10.06 -10.92
C THR A 204 -5.06 11.02 -10.98
N ALA A 205 -5.27 12.33 -10.82
CA ALA A 205 -4.21 13.32 -10.82
C ALA A 205 -3.23 13.12 -9.66
N VAL A 206 -3.74 12.87 -8.45
CA VAL A 206 -2.91 12.60 -7.25
C VAL A 206 -2.08 11.34 -7.44
N TYR A 207 -2.69 10.28 -7.96
CA TYR A 207 -2.02 9.01 -8.19
C TYR A 207 -0.91 9.13 -9.24
N LEU A 208 -1.18 9.82 -10.35
CA LEU A 208 -0.16 10.13 -11.37
C LEU A 208 0.97 10.97 -10.80
N PHE A 209 0.65 11.99 -9.99
CA PHE A 209 1.68 12.83 -9.37
C PHE A 209 2.60 12.00 -8.46
N ILE A 210 2.03 11.16 -7.60
CA ILE A 210 2.83 10.27 -6.74
C ILE A 210 3.73 9.39 -7.59
N SER A 211 3.21 8.86 -8.71
CA SER A 211 3.96 7.97 -9.62
C SER A 211 5.19 8.62 -10.21
N ILE A 212 5.12 9.91 -10.62
CA ILE A 212 6.25 10.63 -11.21
C ILE A 212 7.13 11.35 -10.19
N ALA A 213 6.62 11.61 -8.99
CA ALA A 213 7.37 12.26 -7.92
C ALA A 213 8.29 11.29 -7.17
N ALA A 214 7.88 10.03 -7.00
CA ALA A 214 8.65 9.03 -6.28
C ALA A 214 9.81 8.49 -7.14
N LYS A 215 11.03 8.56 -6.61
CA LYS A 215 12.23 7.91 -7.18
C LYS A 215 12.74 6.84 -6.25
N GLY A 216 13.14 5.71 -6.83
CA GLY A 216 13.71 4.59 -6.08
C GLY A 216 12.69 3.83 -5.23
N ALA A 217 13.21 2.98 -4.35
CA ALA A 217 12.38 2.10 -3.55
C ALA A 217 11.58 2.85 -2.48
N VAL A 218 10.30 2.53 -2.37
CA VAL A 218 9.48 2.93 -1.22
C VAL A 218 9.73 1.97 -0.07
N THR A 219 10.31 2.45 1.02
CA THR A 219 10.61 1.63 2.19
C THR A 219 9.49 1.71 3.24
N ALA A 220 9.26 0.61 3.95
CA ALA A 220 8.29 0.57 5.04
C ALA A 220 8.64 1.57 6.17
N SER A 221 9.94 1.82 6.41
CA SER A 221 10.42 2.71 7.47
C SER A 221 10.37 4.19 7.11
N HIS A 222 10.73 4.57 5.87
CA HIS A 222 10.90 5.97 5.49
C HIS A 222 9.96 6.47 4.39
N GLY A 223 9.19 5.59 3.74
CA GLY A 223 8.42 5.93 2.55
C GLY A 223 9.32 6.13 1.34
N VAL A 224 9.01 7.12 0.53
CA VAL A 224 9.84 7.55 -0.59
C VAL A 224 11.11 8.22 -0.07
N THR A 225 12.25 7.63 -0.37
CA THR A 225 13.57 8.13 0.10
C THR A 225 14.17 9.18 -0.83
N SER A 226 13.78 9.17 -2.10
CA SER A 226 14.25 10.13 -3.11
C SER A 226 13.08 10.60 -3.96
N VAL A 227 13.01 11.88 -4.21
CA VAL A 227 11.97 12.51 -5.06
C VAL A 227 12.58 13.09 -6.32
N ASN A 228 11.75 13.18 -7.34
CA ASN A 228 12.10 13.85 -8.58
C ASN A 228 12.30 15.35 -8.32
N GLN A 229 13.45 15.87 -8.75
CA GLN A 229 13.82 17.27 -8.57
C GLN A 229 13.02 18.25 -9.42
N MET A 230 12.27 17.75 -10.41
CA MET A 230 11.42 18.56 -11.29
C MET A 230 10.05 18.87 -10.68
N VAL A 231 9.71 18.30 -9.51
CA VAL A 231 8.44 18.51 -8.81
C VAL A 231 8.68 18.89 -7.35
N ASN A 232 7.73 19.66 -6.79
CA ASN A 232 7.72 20.02 -5.38
C ASN A 232 6.54 19.31 -4.69
N VAL A 233 6.84 18.25 -3.96
CA VAL A 233 5.82 17.43 -3.26
C VAL A 233 5.10 18.18 -2.15
N VAL A 234 5.77 19.13 -1.51
CA VAL A 234 5.15 19.96 -0.44
C VAL A 234 4.18 20.96 -1.04
N GLU A 235 4.60 21.68 -2.08
CA GLU A 235 3.76 22.64 -2.77
C GLU A 235 2.53 21.99 -3.40
N PHE A 236 2.68 20.83 -4.03
CA PHE A 236 1.56 20.07 -4.58
C PHE A 236 0.55 19.67 -3.49
N PHE A 237 1.05 19.23 -2.33
CA PHE A 237 0.20 18.93 -1.18
C PHE A 237 -0.60 20.16 -0.73
N GLU A 238 0.07 21.28 -0.53
CA GLU A 238 -0.55 22.52 -0.05
C GLU A 238 -1.62 23.05 -1.03
N GLN A 239 -1.35 22.99 -2.33
CA GLN A 239 -2.24 23.54 -3.36
C GLN A 239 -3.42 22.63 -3.67
N HIS A 240 -3.25 21.30 -3.67
CA HIS A 240 -4.22 20.38 -4.25
C HIS A 240 -4.79 19.35 -3.27
N ILE A 241 -4.09 19.04 -2.17
CA ILE A 241 -4.43 17.90 -1.31
C ILE A 241 -4.83 18.31 0.11
N ALA A 242 -4.20 19.33 0.68
CA ALA A 242 -4.39 19.71 2.09
C ALA A 242 -5.85 19.97 2.45
N SER A 243 -6.64 20.52 1.52
CA SER A 243 -8.08 20.79 1.73
C SER A 243 -8.88 19.52 2.00
N ASP A 244 -8.52 18.38 1.37
CA ASP A 244 -9.23 17.11 1.54
C ASP A 244 -8.93 16.49 2.91
N LEU A 245 -7.74 16.73 3.43
CA LEU A 245 -7.36 16.28 4.75
C LEU A 245 -8.06 17.07 5.87
N VAL A 246 -8.21 18.39 5.68
CA VAL A 246 -8.70 19.33 6.71
C VAL A 246 -10.22 19.43 6.75
N ASN A 247 -10.89 19.37 5.58
CA ASN A 247 -12.33 19.54 5.51
C ASN A 247 -13.08 18.33 6.13
N SER A 248 -13.94 18.61 7.09
CA SER A 248 -14.73 17.59 7.81
C SER A 248 -15.93 17.08 7.00
N SER A 249 -16.41 17.84 6.02
CA SER A 249 -17.61 17.50 5.23
C SER A 249 -17.40 17.84 3.75
N GLY A 250 -18.17 17.17 2.89
CA GLY A 250 -18.18 17.43 1.45
C GLY A 250 -17.00 16.86 0.65
N VAL A 251 -16.11 16.11 1.30
CA VAL A 251 -15.00 15.40 0.64
C VAL A 251 -15.32 13.92 0.58
N GLN A 252 -15.14 13.31 -0.59
CA GLN A 252 -15.28 11.86 -0.76
C GLN A 252 -14.28 11.13 0.15
N PRO A 253 -14.70 10.04 0.85
CA PRO A 253 -13.83 9.30 1.76
C PRO A 253 -12.52 8.84 1.11
N ILE A 254 -12.56 8.42 -0.15
CA ILE A 254 -11.37 7.97 -0.88
C ILE A 254 -10.35 9.08 -1.09
N LEU A 255 -10.79 10.34 -1.37
CA LEU A 255 -9.89 11.48 -1.47
C LEU A 255 -9.23 11.84 -0.13
N LYS A 256 -9.92 11.60 0.98
CA LYS A 256 -9.28 11.71 2.31
C LYS A 256 -8.20 10.66 2.51
N VAL A 257 -8.47 9.43 2.06
CA VAL A 257 -7.49 8.35 2.09
C VAL A 257 -6.28 8.71 1.22
N ASP A 258 -6.49 9.25 0.02
CA ASP A 258 -5.40 9.70 -0.86
C ASP A 258 -4.56 10.79 -0.20
N ALA A 259 -5.19 11.77 0.46
CA ALA A 259 -4.49 12.82 1.19
C ALA A 259 -3.63 12.25 2.32
N ILE A 260 -4.15 11.28 3.07
CA ILE A 260 -3.43 10.61 4.15
C ILE A 260 -2.30 9.74 3.58
N LYS A 261 -2.56 8.99 2.50
CA LYS A 261 -1.55 8.18 1.78
C LYS A 261 -0.42 9.06 1.26
N TYR A 262 -0.73 10.20 0.70
CA TYR A 262 0.26 11.16 0.23
C TYR A 262 1.23 11.56 1.36
N LEU A 263 0.69 11.95 2.51
CA LEU A 263 1.51 12.33 3.66
C LEU A 263 2.48 11.23 4.10
N TYR A 264 2.00 10.01 4.30
CA TYR A 264 2.91 8.97 4.76
C TYR A 264 3.83 8.41 3.67
N THR A 265 3.46 8.57 2.39
CA THR A 265 4.32 8.21 1.26
C THR A 265 5.53 9.12 1.21
N PHE A 266 5.31 10.43 1.32
CA PHE A 266 6.37 11.44 1.31
C PHE A 266 6.85 11.86 2.71
N ARG A 267 6.64 11.00 3.73
CA ARG A 267 6.89 11.37 5.14
C ARG A 267 8.31 11.80 5.45
N SER A 268 9.31 11.32 4.71
CA SER A 268 10.70 11.72 4.86
C SER A 268 11.03 13.07 4.21
N GLN A 269 10.11 13.62 3.42
CA GLN A 269 10.28 14.90 2.73
C GLN A 269 9.68 16.07 3.52
N LEU A 270 8.91 15.78 4.58
CA LEU A 270 8.23 16.77 5.39
C LEU A 270 9.09 17.14 6.62
N SER A 271 9.16 18.44 6.91
CA SER A 271 9.79 18.92 8.13
C SER A 271 8.97 18.55 9.37
N LYS A 272 9.59 18.65 10.54
CA LYS A 272 8.92 18.39 11.82
C LYS A 272 7.74 19.36 12.05
N GLU A 273 7.87 20.60 11.62
CA GLU A 273 6.83 21.64 11.76
C GLU A 273 5.64 21.34 10.85
N GLN A 274 5.88 20.91 9.62
CA GLN A 274 4.84 20.47 8.69
C GLN A 274 4.09 19.25 9.24
N TRP A 275 4.81 18.29 9.83
CA TRP A 275 4.18 17.15 10.48
C TRP A 275 3.35 17.54 11.70
N LYS A 276 3.81 18.49 12.54
CA LYS A 276 3.01 19.00 13.66
C LYS A 276 1.69 19.60 13.18
N SER A 277 1.72 20.31 12.06
CA SER A 277 0.51 20.87 11.44
C SER A 277 -0.41 19.77 10.87
N ALA A 278 0.15 18.69 10.34
CA ALA A 278 -0.61 17.58 9.78
C ALA A 278 -1.21 16.64 10.85
N LEU A 279 -0.62 16.54 12.05
CA LEU A 279 -1.11 15.65 13.10
C LEU A 279 -2.54 15.99 13.55
N VAL A 280 -2.89 17.27 13.68
CA VAL A 280 -4.25 17.66 14.11
C VAL A 280 -5.32 17.17 13.15
N PRO A 281 -5.28 17.44 11.84
CA PRO A 281 -6.26 16.89 10.92
C PRO A 281 -6.22 15.35 10.80
N LEU A 282 -5.07 14.70 10.99
CA LEU A 282 -5.01 13.23 11.05
C LEU A 282 -5.79 12.70 12.25
N ILE A 283 -5.63 13.30 13.43
CA ILE A 283 -6.41 12.94 14.63
C ILE A 283 -7.91 13.18 14.40
N GLN A 284 -8.27 14.29 13.73
CA GLN A 284 -9.66 14.56 13.39
C GLN A 284 -10.24 13.50 12.44
N ASN A 285 -9.48 13.02 11.47
CA ASN A 285 -9.91 11.94 10.56
C ASN A 285 -10.07 10.58 11.25
N MET A 286 -9.49 10.35 12.45
CA MET A 286 -9.81 9.20 13.28
C MET A 286 -11.25 9.22 13.82
N ASN A 287 -11.95 10.36 13.78
CA ASN A 287 -13.37 10.46 14.12
C ASN A 287 -14.31 10.21 12.93
N SER A 288 -13.78 9.84 11.77
CA SER A 288 -14.59 9.48 10.61
C SER A 288 -15.43 8.24 10.90
N ASP A 289 -16.63 8.16 10.34
CA ASP A 289 -17.45 6.95 10.36
C ASP A 289 -16.97 5.90 9.35
N ASN A 290 -16.17 6.30 8.37
CA ASN A 290 -15.64 5.41 7.35
C ASN A 290 -14.42 4.63 7.88
N TYR A 291 -14.49 3.28 7.82
CA TYR A 291 -13.46 2.35 8.32
C TYR A 291 -12.09 2.61 7.68
N VAL A 292 -12.06 2.81 6.37
CA VAL A 292 -10.79 3.01 5.62
C VAL A 292 -10.14 4.32 6.04
N VAL A 293 -10.91 5.41 6.14
CA VAL A 293 -10.39 6.74 6.50
C VAL A 293 -9.73 6.73 7.89
N TYR A 294 -10.44 6.26 8.93
CA TYR A 294 -9.85 6.29 10.27
C TYR A 294 -8.70 5.30 10.43
N THR A 295 -8.72 4.19 9.72
CA THR A 295 -7.62 3.23 9.74
C THR A 295 -6.38 3.81 9.08
N TYR A 296 -6.49 4.47 7.93
CA TYR A 296 -5.35 5.14 7.30
C TYR A 296 -4.82 6.30 8.13
N ALA A 297 -5.69 7.04 8.83
CA ALA A 297 -5.25 8.07 9.77
C ALA A 297 -4.40 7.48 10.90
N ALA A 298 -4.81 6.34 11.48
CA ALA A 298 -4.03 5.63 12.49
C ALA A 298 -2.70 5.11 11.93
N ILE A 299 -2.69 4.58 10.70
CA ILE A 299 -1.47 4.13 10.01
C ILE A 299 -0.50 5.29 9.80
N ALA A 300 -0.99 6.46 9.36
CA ALA A 300 -0.14 7.62 9.15
C ALA A 300 0.50 8.10 10.46
N VAL A 301 -0.28 8.16 11.54
CA VAL A 301 0.24 8.50 12.87
C VAL A 301 1.28 7.47 13.34
N GLU A 302 1.01 6.17 13.21
CA GLU A 302 1.97 5.12 13.56
C GLU A 302 3.28 5.27 12.79
N ARG A 303 3.21 5.48 11.49
CA ARG A 303 4.39 5.59 10.62
C ARG A 303 5.22 6.83 10.92
N VAL A 304 4.58 7.98 11.21
CA VAL A 304 5.33 9.19 11.54
C VAL A 304 5.99 9.10 12.92
N LEU A 305 5.34 8.44 13.87
CA LEU A 305 5.92 8.20 15.20
C LEU A 305 7.08 7.18 15.18
N ALA A 306 7.22 6.42 14.10
CA ALA A 306 8.33 5.51 13.87
C ALA A 306 9.52 6.18 13.18
N LEU A 307 9.42 7.42 12.73
CA LEU A 307 10.51 8.12 12.05
C LEU A 307 11.66 8.47 12.98
N HIS A 308 12.87 8.28 12.49
CA HIS A 308 14.10 8.66 13.15
C HIS A 308 14.90 9.60 12.22
N ASN A 309 15.66 10.49 12.83
CA ASN A 309 16.61 11.34 12.11
C ASN A 309 17.87 10.54 11.73
N GLU A 310 18.80 11.17 11.03
CA GLU A 310 20.06 10.55 10.61
C GLU A 310 20.94 10.07 11.78
N THR A 311 20.76 10.65 12.98
CA THR A 311 21.46 10.24 14.20
C THR A 311 20.80 9.07 14.92
N GLY A 312 19.65 8.57 14.40
CA GLY A 312 18.89 7.46 15.00
C GLY A 312 17.96 7.91 16.15
N GLU A 313 17.79 9.21 16.37
CA GLU A 313 16.86 9.73 17.36
C GLU A 313 15.45 9.85 16.76
N ALA A 314 14.42 9.60 17.58
CA ALA A 314 13.04 9.74 17.15
C ALA A 314 12.75 11.19 16.70
N LEU A 315 12.14 11.37 15.53
CA LEU A 315 11.73 12.67 15.02
C LEU A 315 10.74 13.35 15.99
N PHE A 316 9.84 12.54 16.58
CA PHE A 316 8.88 12.96 17.58
C PHE A 316 9.25 12.32 18.94
N PRO A 317 10.03 13.01 19.78
CA PRO A 317 10.29 12.56 21.14
C PRO A 317 9.01 12.64 21.99
N ARG A 318 9.04 11.99 23.15
CA ARG A 318 7.94 11.95 24.13
C ARG A 318 7.24 13.29 24.31
N ALA A 319 7.99 14.36 24.50
CA ALA A 319 7.44 15.69 24.80
C ALA A 319 6.52 16.26 23.71
N ASP A 320 6.70 15.84 22.45
CA ASP A 320 5.86 16.30 21.35
C ASP A 320 4.52 15.53 21.29
N ILE A 321 4.44 14.31 21.83
CA ILE A 321 3.28 13.39 21.69
C ILE A 321 2.48 13.28 22.99
N GLU A 322 3.12 13.34 24.14
CA GLU A 322 2.49 13.22 25.46
C GLU A 322 1.23 14.11 25.63
N PRO A 323 1.20 15.38 25.15
CA PRO A 323 0.01 16.22 25.23
C PRO A 323 -1.21 15.67 24.49
N PHE A 324 -1.01 14.89 23.41
CA PHE A 324 -2.07 14.34 22.57
C PHE A 324 -2.37 12.88 22.91
N ALA A 325 -1.51 12.21 23.69
CA ALA A 325 -1.55 10.78 23.89
C ALA A 325 -2.86 10.28 24.50
N LYS A 326 -3.42 11.01 25.48
CA LYS A 326 -4.69 10.65 26.11
C LYS A 326 -5.83 10.64 25.09
N ASP A 327 -5.95 11.68 24.29
CA ASP A 327 -7.04 11.82 23.33
C ASP A 327 -6.88 10.79 22.20
N LEU A 328 -5.65 10.61 21.68
CA LEU A 328 -5.34 9.60 20.67
C LEU A 328 -5.73 8.18 21.14
N LEU A 329 -5.27 7.79 22.34
CA LEU A 329 -5.55 6.47 22.88
C LEU A 329 -7.05 6.27 23.15
N THR A 330 -7.74 7.31 23.65
CA THR A 330 -9.19 7.25 23.88
C THR A 330 -9.95 7.01 22.57
N HIS A 331 -9.58 7.71 21.49
CA HIS A 331 -10.19 7.50 20.17
C HIS A 331 -9.90 6.10 19.61
N LEU A 332 -8.65 5.66 19.70
CA LEU A 332 -8.25 4.34 19.20
C LEU A 332 -8.98 3.21 19.94
N PHE A 333 -9.03 3.25 21.27
CA PHE A 333 -9.78 2.26 22.05
C PHE A 333 -11.27 2.26 21.74
N LYS A 334 -11.87 3.45 21.63
CA LYS A 334 -13.29 3.58 21.24
C LYS A 334 -13.57 2.93 19.87
N LEU A 335 -12.66 3.07 18.91
CA LEU A 335 -12.80 2.45 17.59
C LEU A 335 -12.61 0.93 17.66
N ILE A 336 -11.58 0.45 18.36
CA ILE A 336 -11.29 -0.99 18.52
C ILE A 336 -12.44 -1.71 19.23
N GLU A 337 -12.99 -1.09 20.28
CA GLU A 337 -14.05 -1.65 21.14
C GLU A 337 -15.47 -1.39 20.59
N ARG A 338 -15.61 -0.75 19.44
CA ARG A 338 -16.90 -0.46 18.81
C ARG A 338 -17.75 -1.72 18.58
N ASP A 339 -17.07 -2.83 18.22
CA ASP A 339 -17.68 -4.14 18.12
C ASP A 339 -16.88 -5.13 19.00
N THR A 340 -17.54 -5.71 19.98
CA THR A 340 -16.94 -6.67 20.92
C THR A 340 -17.06 -8.12 20.46
N ASN A 341 -17.51 -8.38 19.23
CA ASN A 341 -17.34 -9.70 18.62
C ASN A 341 -15.84 -9.98 18.50
N PRO A 342 -15.33 -11.13 19.01
CA PRO A 342 -13.89 -11.42 19.02
C PRO A 342 -13.21 -11.33 17.65
N ALA A 343 -13.86 -11.77 16.59
CA ALA A 343 -13.31 -11.68 15.23
C ALA A 343 -13.28 -10.24 14.75
N LYS A 344 -14.39 -9.50 14.90
CA LYS A 344 -14.53 -8.10 14.46
C LYS A 344 -13.58 -7.16 15.21
N LEU A 345 -13.41 -7.35 16.51
CA LEU A 345 -12.45 -6.56 17.29
C LEU A 345 -11.02 -6.72 16.76
N GLN A 346 -10.64 -7.93 16.40
CA GLN A 346 -9.29 -8.24 15.90
C GLN A 346 -9.02 -7.80 14.45
N GLU A 347 -10.04 -7.39 13.69
CA GLU A 347 -9.88 -6.75 12.38
C GLU A 347 -9.14 -5.41 12.49
N ASN A 348 -9.14 -4.77 13.67
CA ASN A 348 -8.51 -3.48 13.94
C ASN A 348 -6.99 -3.56 14.24
N GLU A 349 -6.26 -4.42 13.54
CA GLU A 349 -4.81 -4.63 13.78
C GLU A 349 -3.97 -3.35 13.62
N PHE A 350 -4.31 -2.49 12.65
CA PHE A 350 -3.59 -1.24 12.41
C PHE A 350 -3.83 -0.20 13.52
N LEU A 351 -5.05 -0.17 14.07
CA LEU A 351 -5.35 0.67 15.23
C LEU A 351 -4.59 0.20 16.46
N MET A 352 -4.55 -1.11 16.70
CA MET A 352 -3.79 -1.70 17.80
C MET A 352 -2.29 -1.45 17.68
N ARG A 353 -1.75 -1.51 16.46
CA ARG A 353 -0.37 -1.14 16.15
C ARG A 353 -0.08 0.33 16.47
N CYS A 354 -1.03 1.23 16.19
CA CYS A 354 -0.91 2.65 16.55
C CYS A 354 -0.92 2.84 18.08
N VAL A 355 -1.80 2.13 18.82
CA VAL A 355 -1.78 2.12 20.30
C VAL A 355 -0.42 1.71 20.83
N MET A 356 0.10 0.58 20.36
CA MET A 356 1.43 0.11 20.72
C MET A 356 2.51 1.17 20.49
N ARG A 357 2.52 1.81 19.31
CA ARG A 357 3.50 2.82 18.94
C ARG A 357 3.45 4.03 19.85
N ILE A 358 2.26 4.53 20.15
CA ILE A 358 2.07 5.67 21.07
C ILE A 358 2.66 5.34 22.44
N LEU A 359 2.35 4.17 23.01
CA LEU A 359 2.85 3.75 24.32
C LEU A 359 4.38 3.60 24.35
N ILE A 360 4.98 3.08 23.28
CA ILE A 360 6.45 2.99 23.15
C ILE A 360 7.10 4.38 23.11
N VAL A 361 6.46 5.37 22.48
CA VAL A 361 7.01 6.73 22.36
C VAL A 361 6.87 7.51 23.66
N ILE A 362 5.68 7.46 24.30
CA ILE A 362 5.45 8.26 25.54
C ILE A 362 6.10 7.63 26.80
N LYS A 363 6.40 6.33 26.78
CA LYS A 363 7.09 5.61 27.87
C LYS A 363 6.39 5.82 29.23
N ASP A 364 7.13 6.26 30.26
CA ASP A 364 6.62 6.60 31.58
C ASP A 364 5.68 7.82 31.62
N GLY A 365 5.57 8.61 30.52
CA GLY A 365 4.51 9.59 30.32
C GLY A 365 3.09 8.98 30.28
N ALA A 366 2.97 7.67 30.15
CA ALA A 366 1.71 6.97 30.28
C ALA A 366 1.19 6.87 31.75
N VAL A 367 2.01 7.14 32.75
CA VAL A 367 1.65 6.98 34.19
C VAL A 367 0.34 7.71 34.56
N PRO A 368 0.09 8.96 34.16
CA PRO A 368 -1.16 9.65 34.49
C PRO A 368 -2.43 9.00 33.93
N ILE A 369 -2.31 8.21 32.87
CA ILE A 369 -3.43 7.57 32.18
C ILE A 369 -3.37 6.03 32.29
N LEU A 370 -2.43 5.50 33.06
CA LEU A 370 -2.08 4.09 33.10
C LEU A 370 -3.26 3.19 33.46
N GLU A 371 -4.04 3.54 34.49
CA GLU A 371 -5.17 2.73 34.94
C GLU A 371 -6.25 2.64 33.85
N ASN A 372 -6.54 3.73 33.16
CA ASN A 372 -7.50 3.75 32.06
C ASN A 372 -7.01 2.89 30.92
N VAL A 373 -5.76 3.05 30.47
CA VAL A 373 -5.18 2.28 29.36
C VAL A 373 -5.15 0.79 29.70
N LEU A 374 -4.76 0.39 30.91
CA LEU A 374 -4.78 -1.00 31.36
C LEU A 374 -6.19 -1.57 31.34
N THR A 375 -7.20 -0.81 31.74
CA THR A 375 -8.61 -1.26 31.73
C THR A 375 -9.05 -1.63 30.31
N HIS A 376 -8.75 -0.80 29.31
CA HIS A 376 -9.02 -1.10 27.91
C HIS A 376 -8.26 -2.32 27.40
N LEU A 377 -6.95 -2.40 27.67
CA LEU A 377 -6.14 -3.54 27.23
C LEU A 377 -6.61 -4.87 27.85
N ILE A 378 -7.02 -4.88 29.14
CA ILE A 378 -7.58 -6.05 29.80
C ILE A 378 -8.93 -6.45 29.18
N LEU A 379 -9.78 -5.47 28.89
CA LEU A 379 -11.06 -5.72 28.19
C LEU A 379 -10.79 -6.39 26.82
N ILE A 380 -9.89 -5.85 26.04
CA ILE A 380 -9.49 -6.40 24.74
C ILE A 380 -8.93 -7.82 24.91
N THR A 381 -8.07 -8.07 25.92
CA THR A 381 -7.57 -9.43 26.22
C THR A 381 -8.72 -10.40 26.49
N ASN A 382 -9.70 -9.98 27.30
CA ASN A 382 -10.83 -10.83 27.68
C ASN A 382 -11.76 -11.14 26.52
N VAL A 383 -11.91 -10.24 25.57
CA VAL A 383 -12.66 -10.50 24.33
C VAL A 383 -11.86 -11.41 23.39
N MET A 384 -10.61 -11.07 23.14
CA MET A 384 -9.73 -11.76 22.19
C MET A 384 -9.49 -13.23 22.59
N LYS A 385 -9.35 -13.55 23.89
CA LYS A 385 -9.15 -14.93 24.38
C LYS A 385 -10.29 -15.89 24.03
N GLN A 386 -11.48 -15.39 23.75
CA GLN A 386 -12.62 -16.23 23.40
C GLN A 386 -12.45 -16.87 22.01
N ASN A 387 -11.85 -16.15 21.06
CA ASN A 387 -11.54 -16.63 19.73
C ASN A 387 -10.34 -15.84 19.13
N PRO A 388 -9.09 -16.22 19.44
CA PRO A 388 -7.91 -15.58 18.86
C PRO A 388 -7.79 -15.93 17.37
N SER A 389 -8.09 -14.96 16.50
CA SER A 389 -8.20 -15.16 15.05
C SER A 389 -7.16 -14.38 14.23
N ASN A 390 -6.57 -13.30 14.78
CA ASN A 390 -5.62 -12.46 14.07
C ASN A 390 -4.27 -12.37 14.81
N PRO A 391 -3.22 -13.12 14.35
CA PRO A 391 -1.89 -13.10 14.95
C PRO A 391 -1.24 -11.73 15.05
N ARG A 392 -1.45 -10.85 14.06
CA ARG A 392 -0.88 -9.50 14.06
C ARG A 392 -1.53 -8.63 15.13
N PHE A 393 -2.86 -8.72 15.29
CA PHE A 393 -3.58 -7.95 16.29
C PHE A 393 -3.06 -8.28 17.70
N TYR A 394 -3.02 -9.55 18.09
CA TYR A 394 -2.57 -9.90 19.44
C TYR A 394 -1.06 -9.71 19.65
N TYR A 395 -0.25 -9.77 18.60
CA TYR A 395 1.14 -9.36 18.68
C TYR A 395 1.27 -7.90 19.12
N PHE A 396 0.61 -6.98 18.44
CA PHE A 396 0.65 -5.56 18.79
C PHE A 396 0.01 -5.26 20.13
N HIS A 397 -1.04 -6.01 20.49
CA HIS A 397 -1.69 -5.92 21.79
C HIS A 397 -0.75 -6.28 22.93
N PHE A 398 -0.06 -7.41 22.85
CA PHE A 398 0.88 -7.82 23.90
C PHE A 398 2.14 -6.96 23.93
N GLU A 399 2.62 -6.45 22.80
CA GLU A 399 3.70 -5.46 22.74
C GLU A 399 3.28 -4.15 23.44
N ALA A 400 2.03 -3.71 23.29
CA ALA A 400 1.51 -2.54 24.01
C ALA A 400 1.51 -2.74 25.52
N ILE A 401 1.06 -3.91 26.00
CA ILE A 401 1.14 -4.28 27.43
C ILE A 401 2.60 -4.35 27.88
N GLY A 402 3.47 -4.97 27.08
CA GLY A 402 4.90 -5.07 27.35
C GLY A 402 5.59 -3.71 27.50
N ALA A 403 5.21 -2.73 26.66
CA ALA A 403 5.69 -1.35 26.77
C ALA A 403 5.28 -0.71 28.10
N LEU A 404 4.03 -0.86 28.54
CA LEU A 404 3.57 -0.34 29.83
C LEU A 404 4.31 -1.01 31.00
N VAL A 405 4.47 -2.32 30.96
CA VAL A 405 5.23 -3.05 31.99
C VAL A 405 6.66 -2.53 32.03
N ARG A 406 7.31 -2.40 30.89
CA ARG A 406 8.70 -1.96 30.78
C ARG A 406 8.93 -0.56 31.34
N TYR A 407 8.02 0.39 31.06
CA TYR A 407 8.25 1.80 31.36
C TYR A 407 7.52 2.29 32.62
N CYS A 408 6.46 1.64 33.07
CA CYS A 408 5.61 2.15 34.15
C CYS A 408 5.58 1.24 35.40
N SER A 409 6.07 0.00 35.34
CA SER A 409 5.92 -0.96 36.45
C SER A 409 6.72 -0.61 37.69
N SER A 410 7.90 0.01 37.53
CA SER A 410 8.76 0.36 38.68
C SER A 410 8.09 1.27 39.70
N SER A 411 7.25 2.21 39.25
CA SER A 411 6.50 3.12 40.09
C SER A 411 5.06 2.69 40.41
N ASN A 412 4.56 1.64 39.74
CA ASN A 412 3.15 1.20 39.82
C ASN A 412 3.00 -0.32 39.99
N ALA A 413 3.95 -1.00 40.63
CA ALA A 413 3.97 -2.46 40.78
C ALA A 413 2.68 -3.05 41.36
N THR A 414 2.07 -2.39 42.32
CA THR A 414 0.80 -2.81 42.94
C THR A 414 -0.34 -2.84 41.93
N LEU A 415 -0.46 -1.82 41.09
CA LEU A 415 -1.50 -1.74 40.05
C LEU A 415 -1.32 -2.85 39.02
N PHE A 416 -0.09 -3.09 38.54
CA PHE A 416 0.20 -4.16 37.59
C PHE A 416 -0.12 -5.55 38.20
N ASN A 417 0.28 -5.81 39.43
CA ASN A 417 -0.02 -7.06 40.12
C ASN A 417 -1.53 -7.29 40.28
N GLN A 418 -2.26 -6.24 40.63
CA GLN A 418 -3.72 -6.35 40.82
C GLN A 418 -4.49 -6.53 39.50
N LYS A 419 -4.09 -5.84 38.44
CA LYS A 419 -4.86 -5.80 37.17
C LYS A 419 -4.39 -6.83 36.14
N LEU A 420 -3.07 -6.99 35.96
CA LEU A 420 -2.54 -7.85 34.90
C LEU A 420 -2.29 -9.28 35.38
N TRP A 421 -1.89 -9.50 36.63
CA TRP A 421 -1.51 -10.84 37.09
C TRP A 421 -2.64 -11.86 36.95
N GLU A 422 -3.86 -11.48 37.29
CA GLU A 422 -5.03 -12.34 37.17
C GLU A 422 -5.30 -12.71 35.70
N CYS A 423 -5.24 -11.72 34.79
CA CYS A 423 -5.40 -11.91 33.36
C CYS A 423 -4.35 -12.84 32.76
N PHE A 424 -3.06 -12.62 33.10
CA PHE A 424 -1.97 -13.49 32.63
C PHE A 424 -2.04 -14.89 33.23
N ASN A 425 -2.39 -15.02 34.52
CA ASN A 425 -2.54 -16.31 35.16
C ASN A 425 -3.62 -17.15 34.52
N GLN A 426 -4.74 -16.57 34.16
CA GLN A 426 -5.79 -17.24 33.38
C GLN A 426 -5.30 -17.72 32.02
N ILE A 427 -4.56 -16.87 31.27
CA ILE A 427 -3.98 -17.24 29.98
C ILE A 427 -3.01 -18.41 30.11
N MET A 428 -2.20 -18.43 31.18
CA MET A 428 -1.20 -19.48 31.41
C MET A 428 -1.78 -20.80 31.90
N VAL A 429 -2.86 -20.73 32.70
CA VAL A 429 -3.45 -21.93 33.34
C VAL A 429 -4.46 -22.63 32.43
N GLU A 430 -5.19 -21.89 31.60
CA GLU A 430 -6.21 -22.45 30.72
C GLU A 430 -5.67 -23.08 29.43
N ASP A 431 -4.33 -23.32 29.33
CA ASP A 431 -3.65 -23.84 28.14
C ASP A 431 -3.98 -23.10 26.84
N VAL A 432 -4.18 -21.79 26.97
CA VAL A 432 -4.42 -20.90 25.83
C VAL A 432 -3.19 -20.75 24.95
N THR A 433 -2.01 -21.23 25.43
CA THR A 433 -0.74 -21.26 24.68
C THR A 433 -0.87 -22.00 23.34
N GLY A 434 -1.70 -23.02 23.26
CA GLY A 434 -2.04 -23.70 22.00
C GLY A 434 -2.84 -22.81 21.01
N LYS A 435 -3.62 -21.85 21.51
CA LYS A 435 -4.41 -20.92 20.70
C LYS A 435 -3.61 -19.71 20.22
N TYR A 436 -2.61 -19.27 21.00
CA TYR A 436 -1.74 -18.13 20.67
C TYR A 436 -0.45 -18.54 19.96
N CYS A 437 -0.37 -19.77 19.53
CA CYS A 437 0.66 -20.42 18.73
C CYS A 437 2.04 -19.71 18.66
N GLY A 438 2.97 -20.11 19.54
CA GLY A 438 4.38 -20.16 19.19
C GLY A 438 5.27 -18.96 19.47
N ARG A 439 4.85 -17.95 20.24
CA ARG A 439 5.78 -16.93 20.76
C ARG A 439 5.69 -16.84 22.27
N SER A 440 6.66 -17.47 22.94
CA SER A 440 6.97 -17.18 24.33
C SER A 440 7.22 -15.67 24.44
N ILE A 441 6.37 -14.99 25.21
CA ILE A 441 6.68 -13.65 25.70
C ILE A 441 7.91 -13.85 26.61
N SER A 442 9.10 -13.55 26.08
CA SER A 442 10.28 -13.45 26.90
C SER A 442 10.14 -12.21 27.76
N VAL A 443 9.47 -12.34 28.89
CA VAL A 443 9.56 -11.35 29.96
C VAL A 443 10.97 -11.53 30.53
N SER A 444 11.95 -10.82 29.95
CA SER A 444 13.27 -10.67 30.56
C SER A 444 13.07 -10.00 31.91
N ARG A 445 13.46 -10.73 32.95
CA ARG A 445 13.51 -10.29 34.34
C ARG A 445 14.40 -9.07 34.54
#